data_ade93be0e3d15ba3f4622a90acfea55c
#
_entry.id   ade93be0e3d15ba3f4622a90acfea55c
#
_cell.length_a   1.000
_cell.length_b   1.000
_cell.length_c   1.000
_cell.angle_alpha   90.00
_cell.angle_beta   90.00
_cell.angle_gamma   90.00
#
_symmetry.space_group_name_H-M   'P 1'
#
loop_
_entity.id
_entity.type
_entity.pdbx_description
1 polymer ?
#
loop_
_entity_poly.entity_id
_entity_poly.type
_entity_poly.pdbx_seq_one_letter_code
_entity_poly.pdbx_strand_id
1 'polypeptide(L)'
;MLSVKYGDLDRLQIWEILLNDTFYYRRLRNNLPENSMNTFSETKTEEVKICPLCESAESEFVFWNFDRLHSLPGKFGLVRCVKCDFYRLSPRPAVEDLASYYPADAYYSYQQPEDMSVFEKDKNPRGLQKLKGKMRESVLDAYGYPVPRLNAWQKILQPAFTKFFKERALYGLQDVFPRYVENGKALDIGCGNAETLAYLKLFGWQVAGIDFNEAAAVAAKKFYDIDVFVGRTEDAPFAPESFDFIRMSHVIEHLPFVVETMRHIASLLKPEGVIYIETPNIEAFSFKQSREYWYPLECPRHLFLFSPQTLTAILEKCGIEVTKTETFFYDTYQWEDTYRKEEKTGEKLKTRPQTIDPARAEKLKADSRAEHRANPFCGDIIRLWGRKK
;
A
#
# COMPACT_ATOMS: atom_id res chain seq x y z
N MET A 1 27.96 11.07 -16.45
CA MET A 1 27.74 11.78 -17.72
C MET A 1 27.34 10.78 -18.78
N LEU A 2 26.06 10.62 -19.04
CA LEU A 2 25.51 10.02 -20.26
C LEU A 2 24.13 10.67 -20.45
N SER A 3 24.12 11.72 -21.26
CA SER A 3 22.91 12.40 -21.71
C SER A 3 22.28 11.54 -22.80
N VAL A 4 21.19 10.86 -22.50
CA VAL A 4 20.31 10.28 -23.51
C VAL A 4 19.47 11.41 -24.08
N LYS A 5 19.66 11.73 -25.36
CA LYS A 5 18.83 12.69 -26.09
C LYS A 5 17.44 12.09 -26.33
N TYR A 6 16.42 12.75 -25.86
CA TYR A 6 14.99 12.42 -26.02
C TYR A 6 14.47 12.67 -27.46
N GLY A 7 15.27 12.40 -28.48
CA GLY A 7 14.95 12.75 -29.88
C GLY A 7 14.27 11.67 -30.73
N ASP A 8 14.33 10.41 -30.32
CA ASP A 8 13.97 9.29 -31.21
C ASP A 8 12.91 8.31 -30.64
N LEU A 9 12.15 8.71 -29.63
CA LEU A 9 11.07 7.89 -29.09
C LEU A 9 9.71 8.33 -29.66
N ASP A 10 8.98 7.36 -30.20
CA ASP A 10 7.59 7.50 -30.65
C ASP A 10 6.68 7.94 -29.47
N ARG A 11 5.61 8.68 -29.78
CA ARG A 11 4.65 9.20 -28.79
C ARG A 11 4.04 8.12 -27.89
N LEU A 12 3.89 6.90 -28.37
CA LEU A 12 3.42 5.75 -27.59
C LEU A 12 4.48 5.26 -26.61
N GLN A 13 5.75 5.20 -26.99
CA GLN A 13 6.86 4.82 -26.12
C GLN A 13 7.11 5.86 -25.01
N ILE A 14 6.91 7.15 -25.31
CA ILE A 14 6.94 8.22 -24.29
C ILE A 14 5.76 8.06 -23.32
N TRP A 15 4.61 7.63 -23.79
CA TRP A 15 3.45 7.34 -22.94
C TRP A 15 3.66 6.09 -22.06
N GLU A 16 4.30 5.04 -22.57
CA GLU A 16 4.64 3.84 -21.79
C GLU A 16 5.70 4.11 -20.70
N ILE A 17 6.73 4.91 -21.02
CA ILE A 17 7.75 5.32 -20.04
C ILE A 17 7.11 6.22 -18.95
N LEU A 18 6.16 7.07 -19.30
CA LEU A 18 5.48 7.97 -18.37
C LEU A 18 4.36 7.28 -17.58
N LEU A 19 3.86 6.14 -18.04
CA LEU A 19 2.88 5.30 -17.33
C LEU A 19 3.56 4.25 -16.42
N ASN A 20 4.80 3.86 -16.73
CA ASN A 20 5.57 2.85 -16.00
C ASN A 20 6.54 3.44 -14.96
N ASP A 21 6.58 4.77 -14.76
CA ASP A 21 7.28 5.36 -13.61
C ASP A 21 6.46 5.09 -12.33
N THR A 22 6.41 3.82 -11.97
CA THR A 22 6.03 3.37 -10.64
C THR A 22 7.12 3.83 -9.69
N PHE A 23 6.87 4.94 -9.03
CA PHE A 23 7.69 5.58 -7.98
C PHE A 23 8.19 4.61 -6.90
N TYR A 24 7.60 3.44 -6.83
CA TYR A 24 7.83 2.44 -5.79
C TYR A 24 9.09 1.60 -6.03
N TYR A 25 9.51 1.33 -7.28
CA TYR A 25 10.59 0.39 -7.58
C TYR A 25 11.99 0.98 -7.69
N ARG A 26 12.15 2.28 -7.89
CA ARG A 26 13.49 2.90 -7.91
C ARG A 26 14.19 2.92 -6.56
N ARG A 27 13.44 2.71 -5.47
CA ARG A 27 13.92 2.88 -4.09
C ARG A 27 14.72 1.71 -3.51
N LEU A 28 14.67 0.53 -4.11
CA LEU A 28 15.30 -0.67 -3.55
C LEU A 28 16.81 -0.83 -3.90
N ARG A 29 17.47 0.20 -4.40
CA ARG A 29 18.78 0.04 -5.03
C ARG A 29 20.01 0.12 -4.14
N ASN A 30 19.98 0.61 -2.93
CA ASN A 30 21.21 0.79 -2.14
C ASN A 30 21.01 0.46 -0.67
N ASN A 31 21.89 -0.37 -0.17
CA ASN A 31 22.24 -0.67 1.23
C ASN A 31 21.60 -1.93 1.86
N LEU A 32 22.31 -3.04 1.69
CA LEU A 32 22.30 -4.13 2.69
C LEU A 32 23.69 -4.22 3.30
N PRO A 33 23.84 -4.12 4.62
CA PRO A 33 25.11 -4.44 5.29
C PRO A 33 25.33 -5.94 5.35
N GLU A 34 26.58 -6.37 5.08
CA GLU A 34 27.01 -7.78 4.99
C GLU A 34 27.09 -8.55 6.33
N ASN A 35 26.74 -7.99 7.47
CA ASN A 35 26.94 -8.67 8.76
C ASN A 35 25.87 -8.36 9.79
N SER A 36 24.82 -9.18 9.84
CA SER A 36 24.08 -9.43 11.08
C SER A 36 23.48 -10.83 11.12
N MET A 37 24.32 -11.86 11.16
CA MET A 37 23.88 -13.15 11.71
C MET A 37 23.82 -13.01 13.24
N ASN A 38 22.78 -12.39 13.74
CA ASN A 38 22.42 -12.52 15.14
C ASN A 38 21.75 -13.87 15.35
N THR A 39 22.15 -14.56 16.39
CA THR A 39 21.59 -15.81 16.90
C THR A 39 20.10 -15.65 17.14
N PHE A 40 19.28 -16.04 16.14
CA PHE A 40 17.86 -16.21 16.34
C PHE A 40 17.65 -17.41 17.27
N SER A 41 17.06 -17.19 18.44
CA SER A 41 16.40 -18.25 19.20
C SER A 41 15.31 -18.87 18.31
N GLU A 42 14.97 -20.13 18.53
CA GLU A 42 13.87 -20.78 17.79
C GLU A 42 12.63 -19.88 17.82
N THR A 43 12.18 -19.44 16.64
CA THR A 43 10.98 -18.59 16.51
C THR A 43 9.78 -19.35 17.02
N LYS A 44 9.10 -18.82 18.01
CA LYS A 44 7.86 -19.40 18.50
C LYS A 44 6.76 -19.19 17.46
N THR A 45 6.00 -20.24 17.24
CA THR A 45 4.84 -20.20 16.36
C THR A 45 3.56 -20.49 17.13
N GLU A 46 2.46 -19.95 16.64
CA GLU A 46 1.13 -20.19 17.19
C GLU A 46 0.15 -20.62 16.09
N GLU A 47 -0.79 -21.49 16.47
CA GLU A 47 -1.86 -21.94 15.58
C GLU A 47 -3.08 -20.99 15.68
N VAL A 48 -3.52 -20.48 14.54
CA VAL A 48 -4.78 -19.72 14.44
C VAL A 48 -5.89 -20.70 14.05
N LYS A 49 -6.44 -21.40 15.04
CA LYS A 49 -7.42 -22.47 14.84
C LYS A 49 -8.78 -21.94 14.37
N ILE A 50 -9.19 -20.78 14.86
CA ILE A 50 -10.52 -20.21 14.61
C ILE A 50 -10.39 -19.09 13.56
N CYS A 51 -11.23 -19.09 12.57
CA CYS A 51 -11.30 -18.02 11.56
C CYS A 51 -11.83 -16.73 12.21
N PRO A 52 -11.10 -15.61 12.18
CA PRO A 52 -11.55 -14.38 12.84
C PRO A 52 -12.76 -13.72 12.15
N LEU A 53 -12.99 -14.04 10.87
CA LEU A 53 -14.13 -13.51 10.13
C LEU A 53 -15.44 -14.23 10.48
N CYS A 54 -15.49 -15.57 10.37
CA CYS A 54 -16.73 -16.34 10.47
C CYS A 54 -16.77 -17.33 11.64
N GLU A 55 -15.74 -17.36 12.49
CA GLU A 55 -15.61 -18.17 13.71
C GLU A 55 -15.63 -19.69 13.47
N SER A 56 -15.47 -20.13 12.21
CA SER A 56 -15.32 -21.57 11.88
C SER A 56 -13.93 -22.07 12.26
N ALA A 57 -13.87 -23.32 12.75
CA ALA A 57 -12.62 -24.04 12.97
C ALA A 57 -12.16 -24.82 11.72
N GLU A 58 -13.03 -24.96 10.71
CA GLU A 58 -12.72 -25.74 9.52
C GLU A 58 -11.85 -24.96 8.55
N SER A 59 -10.70 -25.54 8.21
CA SER A 59 -9.74 -24.93 7.27
C SER A 59 -9.05 -25.97 6.42
N GLU A 60 -8.78 -25.60 5.19
CA GLU A 60 -7.97 -26.37 4.26
C GLU A 60 -6.55 -25.81 4.23
N PHE A 61 -5.57 -26.73 4.29
CA PHE A 61 -4.17 -26.38 4.09
C PHE A 61 -3.91 -26.10 2.61
N VAL A 62 -3.22 -24.97 2.32
CA VAL A 62 -2.92 -24.55 0.94
C VAL A 62 -1.48 -24.89 0.57
N PHE A 63 -0.50 -24.35 1.29
CA PHE A 63 0.93 -24.69 1.16
C PHE A 63 1.74 -24.16 2.34
N TRP A 64 2.98 -24.66 2.45
CA TRP A 64 3.99 -24.10 3.35
C TRP A 64 4.73 -22.94 2.71
N ASN A 65 5.06 -21.91 3.50
CA ASN A 65 5.86 -20.79 3.05
C ASN A 65 6.90 -20.38 4.11
N PHE A 66 7.84 -19.55 3.70
CA PHE A 66 8.92 -19.03 4.53
C PHE A 66 9.29 -17.60 4.08
N ASP A 67 10.15 -16.90 4.85
CA ASP A 67 10.57 -15.54 4.50
C ASP A 67 11.52 -15.52 3.31
N ARG A 68 10.99 -15.34 2.10
CA ARG A 68 11.80 -15.18 0.89
C ARG A 68 12.43 -13.80 0.77
N LEU A 69 11.85 -12.79 1.39
CA LEU A 69 12.32 -11.41 1.25
C LEU A 69 13.62 -11.16 2.04
N HIS A 70 13.62 -11.50 3.31
CA HIS A 70 14.75 -11.28 4.21
C HIS A 70 15.49 -12.57 4.62
N SER A 71 14.93 -13.74 4.27
CA SER A 71 15.49 -15.06 4.63
C SER A 71 15.60 -15.29 6.14
N LEU A 72 14.67 -14.69 6.90
CA LEU A 72 14.57 -14.95 8.33
C LEU A 72 14.01 -16.35 8.58
N PRO A 73 14.40 -17.01 9.70
CA PRO A 73 14.02 -18.39 9.95
C PRO A 73 12.52 -18.57 10.21
N GLY A 74 12.03 -19.76 9.98
CA GLY A 74 10.65 -20.16 10.24
C GLY A 74 9.97 -20.74 9.00
N LYS A 75 8.97 -21.58 9.26
CA LYS A 75 8.12 -22.20 8.24
C LYS A 75 6.66 -22.04 8.65
N PHE A 76 5.84 -21.44 7.81
CA PHE A 76 4.50 -20.99 8.11
C PHE A 76 3.49 -21.59 7.12
N GLY A 77 2.34 -22.03 7.63
CA GLY A 77 1.30 -22.63 6.80
C GLY A 77 0.30 -21.59 6.32
N LEU A 78 0.03 -21.54 5.02
CA LEU A 78 -1.14 -20.82 4.51
C LEU A 78 -2.34 -21.77 4.56
N VAL A 79 -3.42 -21.32 5.21
CA VAL A 79 -4.69 -22.03 5.28
C VAL A 79 -5.85 -21.18 4.77
N ARG A 80 -6.88 -21.82 4.21
CA ARG A 80 -8.13 -21.20 3.74
C ARG A 80 -9.28 -21.69 4.61
N CYS A 81 -10.11 -20.79 5.11
CA CYS A 81 -11.34 -21.16 5.80
C CYS A 81 -12.33 -21.79 4.81
N VAL A 82 -12.88 -22.97 5.13
CA VAL A 82 -13.84 -23.67 4.26
C VAL A 82 -15.17 -22.93 4.17
N LYS A 83 -15.56 -22.21 5.24
CA LYS A 83 -16.86 -21.53 5.33
C LYS A 83 -16.92 -20.17 4.60
N CYS A 84 -15.83 -19.39 4.62
CA CYS A 84 -15.85 -18.02 4.13
C CYS A 84 -14.69 -17.64 3.22
N ASP A 85 -13.87 -18.61 2.80
CA ASP A 85 -12.72 -18.42 1.92
C ASP A 85 -11.65 -17.44 2.42
N PHE A 86 -11.65 -17.09 3.72
CA PHE A 86 -10.65 -16.18 4.29
C PHE A 86 -9.33 -16.91 4.50
N TYR A 87 -8.25 -16.34 3.97
CA TYR A 87 -6.90 -16.90 4.05
C TYR A 87 -6.13 -16.32 5.24
N ARG A 88 -5.38 -17.17 5.95
CA ARG A 88 -4.53 -16.78 7.07
C ARG A 88 -3.31 -17.69 7.20
N LEU A 89 -2.28 -17.19 7.88
CA LEU A 89 -1.17 -18.04 8.29
C LEU A 89 -1.56 -18.84 9.55
N SER A 90 -1.36 -20.17 9.50
CA SER A 90 -1.49 -21.10 10.62
C SER A 90 -0.68 -22.36 10.34
N PRO A 91 0.47 -22.63 11.08
CA PRO A 91 1.04 -21.74 12.10
C PRO A 91 1.57 -20.41 11.55
N ARG A 92 1.58 -19.39 12.39
CA ARG A 92 2.19 -18.07 12.17
C ARG A 92 3.21 -17.77 13.28
N PRO A 93 4.07 -16.75 13.15
CA PRO A 93 4.86 -16.27 14.30
C PRO A 93 3.98 -15.94 15.48
N ALA A 94 4.41 -16.23 16.69
CA ALA A 94 3.76 -15.73 17.89
C ALA A 94 3.75 -14.21 17.91
N VAL A 95 2.71 -13.60 18.50
CA VAL A 95 2.52 -12.13 18.45
C VAL A 95 3.73 -11.37 19.01
N GLU A 96 4.34 -11.89 20.07
CA GLU A 96 5.54 -11.32 20.69
C GLU A 96 6.77 -11.34 19.78
N ASP A 97 6.84 -12.26 18.82
CA ASP A 97 7.98 -12.43 17.92
C ASP A 97 7.80 -11.71 16.57
N LEU A 98 6.60 -11.18 16.29
CA LEU A 98 6.30 -10.54 14.99
C LEU A 98 7.27 -9.40 14.66
N ALA A 99 7.66 -8.58 15.64
CA ALA A 99 8.56 -7.45 15.44
C ALA A 99 9.94 -7.87 14.89
N SER A 100 10.40 -9.10 15.20
CA SER A 100 11.68 -9.63 14.72
C SER A 100 11.72 -9.83 13.19
N TYR A 101 10.56 -9.89 12.52
CA TYR A 101 10.44 -10.01 11.07
C TYR A 101 10.48 -8.67 10.33
N TYR A 102 10.70 -7.55 11.05
CA TYR A 102 10.82 -6.20 10.48
C TYR A 102 12.21 -5.62 10.75
N PRO A 103 13.24 -6.02 9.99
CA PRO A 103 14.61 -5.54 10.22
C PRO A 103 14.68 -4.02 9.99
N ALA A 104 15.00 -3.26 11.05
CA ALA A 104 14.94 -1.80 11.08
C ALA A 104 15.78 -1.14 9.97
N ASP A 105 16.96 -1.70 9.67
CA ASP A 105 17.89 -1.13 8.70
C ASP A 105 17.53 -1.44 7.24
N ALA A 106 16.65 -2.40 7.00
CA ALA A 106 16.35 -2.90 5.66
C ALA A 106 14.90 -2.67 5.23
N TYR A 107 14.03 -2.17 6.12
CA TYR A 107 12.62 -1.99 5.79
C TYR A 107 12.41 -0.69 5.02
N TYR A 108 11.92 -0.81 3.81
CA TYR A 108 11.86 0.26 2.80
C TYR A 108 10.97 1.45 3.17
N SER A 109 9.97 1.27 4.04
CA SER A 109 8.99 2.30 4.40
C SER A 109 9.56 3.48 5.18
N TYR A 110 10.81 3.40 5.68
CA TYR A 110 11.44 4.43 6.52
C TYR A 110 12.48 5.27 5.79
N GLN A 111 12.63 5.08 4.48
CA GLN A 111 13.65 5.79 3.70
C GLN A 111 13.22 7.23 3.38
N GLN A 112 14.22 8.09 3.18
CA GLN A 112 13.99 9.48 2.78
C GLN A 112 13.30 9.54 1.42
N PRO A 113 12.31 10.45 1.22
CA PRO A 113 11.74 10.71 -0.10
C PRO A 113 12.81 11.15 -1.11
N GLU A 114 12.72 10.66 -2.34
CA GLU A 114 13.69 11.00 -3.40
C GLU A 114 13.55 12.45 -3.88
N ASP A 115 12.36 13.02 -3.81
CA ASP A 115 12.05 14.36 -4.32
C ASP A 115 11.25 15.19 -3.31
N MET A 116 11.97 16.08 -2.61
CA MET A 116 11.36 17.06 -1.70
C MET A 116 10.88 18.32 -2.42
N SER A 117 11.16 18.49 -3.72
CA SER A 117 10.84 19.70 -4.49
C SER A 117 9.33 19.95 -4.58
N VAL A 118 8.53 18.90 -4.41
CA VAL A 118 7.06 18.99 -4.38
C VAL A 118 6.55 19.87 -3.25
N PHE A 119 7.25 19.89 -2.11
CA PHE A 119 6.93 20.69 -0.94
C PHE A 119 7.50 22.11 -1.03
N GLU A 120 8.39 22.38 -1.99
CA GLU A 120 8.92 23.70 -2.28
C GLU A 120 7.99 24.43 -3.25
N LYS A 121 7.30 25.46 -2.77
CA LYS A 121 6.44 26.30 -3.61
C LYS A 121 7.29 27.05 -4.63
N ASP A 122 7.14 26.74 -5.91
CA ASP A 122 7.67 27.61 -6.98
C ASP A 122 6.97 28.99 -6.88
N LYS A 123 7.74 29.99 -6.47
CA LYS A 123 7.23 31.35 -6.20
C LYS A 123 6.77 32.07 -7.46
N ASN A 124 7.23 31.63 -8.66
CA ASN A 124 6.90 32.27 -9.94
C ASN A 124 6.79 31.25 -11.10
N PRO A 125 5.77 30.38 -11.13
CA PRO A 125 5.61 29.38 -12.17
C PRO A 125 5.38 30.03 -13.54
N ARG A 126 6.13 29.58 -14.57
CA ARG A 126 6.03 30.08 -15.96
C ARG A 126 5.68 28.95 -16.91
N GLY A 127 5.07 29.27 -18.04
CA GLY A 127 4.80 28.32 -19.13
C GLY A 127 4.08 27.06 -18.68
N LEU A 128 4.69 25.90 -18.90
CA LEU A 128 4.12 24.58 -18.60
C LEU A 128 3.81 24.34 -17.12
N GLN A 129 4.60 24.90 -16.21
CA GLN A 129 4.35 24.81 -14.76
C GLN A 129 3.08 25.55 -14.36
N LYS A 130 2.84 26.74 -14.95
CA LYS A 130 1.59 27.47 -14.74
C LYS A 130 0.37 26.70 -15.25
N LEU A 131 0.50 26.02 -16.40
CA LEU A 131 -0.56 25.16 -16.94
C LEU A 131 -0.84 23.98 -16.03
N LYS A 132 0.21 23.27 -15.56
CA LYS A 132 0.07 22.17 -14.58
C LYS A 132 -0.61 22.64 -13.30
N GLY A 133 -0.29 23.84 -12.80
CA GLY A 133 -0.96 24.46 -11.65
C GLY A 133 -2.47 24.64 -11.88
N LYS A 134 -2.86 25.15 -13.06
CA LYS A 134 -4.28 25.31 -13.44
C LYS A 134 -5.04 24.00 -13.57
N MET A 135 -4.39 22.96 -14.08
CA MET A 135 -4.99 21.62 -14.13
C MET A 135 -5.18 21.05 -12.72
N ARG A 136 -4.19 21.25 -11.82
CA ARG A 136 -4.30 20.84 -10.42
C ARG A 136 -5.44 21.56 -9.70
N GLU A 137 -5.57 22.88 -9.85
CA GLU A 137 -6.69 23.66 -9.32
C GLU A 137 -8.04 23.06 -9.75
N SER A 138 -8.16 22.68 -11.03
CA SER A 138 -9.40 22.07 -11.55
C SER A 138 -9.71 20.71 -10.90
N VAL A 139 -8.69 19.88 -10.65
CA VAL A 139 -8.87 18.59 -9.97
C VAL A 139 -9.23 18.82 -8.49
N LEU A 140 -8.53 19.72 -7.80
CA LEU A 140 -8.80 20.05 -6.41
C LEU A 140 -10.22 20.58 -6.20
N ASP A 141 -10.69 21.47 -7.09
CA ASP A 141 -12.07 21.98 -7.08
C ASP A 141 -13.10 20.85 -7.21
N ALA A 142 -12.84 19.86 -8.09
CA ALA A 142 -13.73 18.70 -8.24
C ALA A 142 -13.82 17.84 -6.96
N TYR A 143 -12.82 17.92 -6.08
CA TYR A 143 -12.79 17.26 -4.76
C TYR A 143 -13.26 18.19 -3.62
N GLY A 144 -13.72 19.41 -3.94
CA GLY A 144 -14.24 20.38 -2.97
C GLY A 144 -13.19 21.19 -2.26
N TYR A 145 -11.91 21.11 -2.64
CA TYR A 145 -10.83 21.87 -2.03
C TYR A 145 -10.95 23.38 -2.37
N PRO A 146 -10.61 24.26 -1.43
CA PRO A 146 -10.62 25.69 -1.69
C PRO A 146 -9.50 26.06 -2.68
N VAL A 147 -9.90 26.52 -3.85
CA VAL A 147 -9.00 26.97 -4.92
C VAL A 147 -9.43 28.33 -5.45
N PRO A 148 -8.54 29.09 -6.11
CA PRO A 148 -8.94 30.30 -6.82
C PRO A 148 -10.06 30.03 -7.82
N ARG A 149 -10.93 31.01 -8.04
CA ARG A 149 -12.07 30.87 -8.97
C ARG A 149 -11.60 30.37 -10.33
N LEU A 150 -12.11 29.19 -10.72
CA LEU A 150 -11.79 28.59 -12.02
C LEU A 150 -12.33 29.45 -13.15
N ASN A 151 -11.56 29.60 -14.22
CA ASN A 151 -12.00 30.25 -15.45
C ASN A 151 -12.84 29.28 -16.32
N ALA A 152 -13.43 29.80 -17.40
CA ALA A 152 -14.38 29.04 -18.23
C ALA A 152 -13.76 27.77 -18.82
N TRP A 153 -12.52 27.81 -19.35
CA TRP A 153 -11.90 26.62 -19.93
C TRP A 153 -11.53 25.56 -18.87
N GLN A 154 -11.14 25.96 -17.66
CA GLN A 154 -10.89 25.04 -16.55
C GLN A 154 -12.17 24.29 -16.19
N LYS A 155 -13.31 24.98 -16.09
CA LYS A 155 -14.62 24.35 -15.79
C LYS A 155 -15.04 23.37 -16.88
N ILE A 156 -14.89 23.74 -18.16
CA ILE A 156 -15.24 22.89 -19.30
C ILE A 156 -14.37 21.63 -19.31
N LEU A 157 -13.07 21.73 -19.05
CA LEU A 157 -12.13 20.62 -19.11
C LEU A 157 -11.98 19.87 -17.79
N GLN A 158 -12.60 20.33 -16.70
CA GLN A 158 -12.47 19.71 -15.37
C GLN A 158 -12.78 18.21 -15.34
N PRO A 159 -13.86 17.70 -16.00
CA PRO A 159 -14.10 16.25 -16.02
C PRO A 159 -12.98 15.47 -16.68
N ALA A 160 -12.41 16.00 -17.78
CA ALA A 160 -11.29 15.39 -18.47
C ALA A 160 -10.01 15.44 -17.60
N PHE A 161 -9.73 16.58 -16.97
CA PHE A 161 -8.59 16.70 -16.06
C PHE A 161 -8.72 15.75 -14.87
N THR A 162 -9.88 15.66 -14.27
CA THR A 162 -10.13 14.73 -13.15
C THR A 162 -9.95 13.27 -13.59
N LYS A 163 -10.42 12.92 -14.80
CA LYS A 163 -10.31 11.57 -15.33
C LYS A 163 -8.87 11.18 -15.70
N PHE A 164 -8.12 12.08 -16.39
CA PHE A 164 -6.84 11.72 -17.01
C PHE A 164 -5.60 12.25 -16.28
N PHE A 165 -5.74 13.25 -15.43
CA PHE A 165 -4.61 13.93 -14.77
C PHE A 165 -4.70 13.93 -13.24
N LYS A 166 -5.70 13.27 -12.65
CA LYS A 166 -5.88 13.17 -11.21
C LYS A 166 -4.61 12.71 -10.51
N GLU A 167 -4.01 11.62 -10.95
CA GLU A 167 -2.79 11.07 -10.36
C GLU A 167 -1.64 12.07 -10.32
N ARG A 168 -1.41 12.78 -11.43
CA ARG A 168 -0.35 13.80 -11.53
C ARG A 168 -0.68 15.08 -10.78
N ALA A 169 -1.96 15.45 -10.75
CA ALA A 169 -2.41 16.66 -10.06
C ALA A 169 -2.28 16.52 -8.54
N LEU A 170 -2.40 15.31 -8.03
CA LEU A 170 -2.41 14.98 -6.60
C LEU A 170 -1.08 14.33 -6.14
N TYR A 171 0.01 14.56 -6.86
CA TYR A 171 1.36 14.08 -6.50
C TYR A 171 1.47 12.58 -6.26
N GLY A 172 0.80 11.79 -7.06
CA GLY A 172 0.80 10.32 -6.88
C GLY A 172 -0.05 9.83 -5.71
N LEU A 173 -0.75 10.71 -4.98
CA LEU A 173 -1.74 10.30 -3.98
C LEU A 173 -2.96 9.60 -4.60
N GLN A 174 -2.99 9.53 -5.92
CA GLN A 174 -3.93 8.80 -6.76
C GLN A 174 -5.37 8.80 -6.23
N ASP A 175 -5.94 7.59 -6.08
CA ASP A 175 -7.31 7.41 -5.63
C ASP A 175 -7.51 7.54 -4.11
N VAL A 176 -6.41 7.74 -3.38
CA VAL A 176 -6.38 7.88 -1.91
C VAL A 176 -6.88 9.22 -1.41
N PHE A 177 -6.98 10.22 -2.30
CA PHE A 177 -7.23 11.61 -1.90
C PHE A 177 -8.69 11.80 -1.45
N PRO A 178 -8.95 12.15 -0.18
CA PRO A 178 -10.30 12.32 0.32
C PRO A 178 -10.95 13.59 -0.26
N ARG A 179 -12.27 13.64 -0.24
CA ARG A 179 -12.99 14.91 -0.46
C ARG A 179 -12.65 15.87 0.66
N TYR A 180 -12.56 17.16 0.33
CA TYR A 180 -12.23 18.18 1.31
C TYR A 180 -13.30 18.28 2.40
N VAL A 181 -12.82 18.33 3.63
CA VAL A 181 -13.61 18.68 4.83
C VAL A 181 -12.94 19.88 5.46
N GLU A 182 -13.71 20.95 5.71
CA GLU A 182 -13.19 22.15 6.36
C GLU A 182 -12.69 21.81 7.77
N ASN A 183 -11.43 22.17 8.07
CA ASN A 183 -10.73 21.77 9.29
C ASN A 183 -10.72 20.24 9.54
N GLY A 184 -10.78 19.46 8.47
CA GLY A 184 -10.81 18.00 8.52
C GLY A 184 -9.57 17.40 9.18
N LYS A 185 -9.76 16.33 9.94
CA LYS A 185 -8.70 15.57 10.59
C LYS A 185 -8.47 14.24 9.88
N ALA A 186 -7.24 13.98 9.49
CA ALA A 186 -6.82 12.75 8.84
C ALA A 186 -5.84 11.96 9.72
N LEU A 187 -6.03 10.65 9.78
CA LEU A 187 -5.13 9.70 10.42
C LEU A 187 -4.57 8.73 9.38
N ASP A 188 -3.27 8.53 9.38
CA ASP A 188 -2.61 7.46 8.60
C ASP A 188 -2.03 6.42 9.55
N ILE A 189 -2.56 5.20 9.49
CA ILE A 189 -2.13 4.08 10.32
C ILE A 189 -1.11 3.27 9.53
N GLY A 190 0.07 3.02 10.12
CA GLY A 190 1.24 2.51 9.42
C GLY A 190 1.79 3.54 8.44
N CYS A 191 1.94 4.78 8.92
CA CYS A 191 2.25 5.93 8.06
C CYS A 191 3.67 5.95 7.49
N GLY A 192 4.56 5.05 7.93
CA GLY A 192 5.95 5.01 7.49
C GLY A 192 6.64 6.37 7.62
N ASN A 193 7.24 6.86 6.54
CA ASN A 193 7.89 8.18 6.52
C ASN A 193 6.93 9.38 6.52
N ALA A 194 5.63 9.15 6.65
CA ALA A 194 4.55 10.17 6.69
C ALA A 194 4.44 11.04 5.43
N GLU A 195 4.92 10.60 4.28
CA GLU A 195 4.83 11.36 3.03
C GLU A 195 3.38 11.66 2.63
N THR A 196 2.47 10.67 2.78
CA THR A 196 1.03 10.87 2.53
C THR A 196 0.43 11.95 3.43
N LEU A 197 0.79 11.93 4.72
CA LEU A 197 0.34 12.94 5.68
C LEU A 197 0.87 14.33 5.33
N ALA A 198 2.11 14.42 4.83
CA ALA A 198 2.67 15.70 4.40
C ALA A 198 1.89 16.30 3.21
N TYR A 199 1.45 15.48 2.26
CA TYR A 199 0.57 15.95 1.19
C TYR A 199 -0.80 16.38 1.72
N LEU A 200 -1.43 15.60 2.61
CA LEU A 200 -2.70 16.00 3.21
C LEU A 200 -2.58 17.31 3.99
N LYS A 201 -1.50 17.49 4.76
CA LYS A 201 -1.18 18.74 5.46
C LYS A 201 -1.03 19.92 4.49
N LEU A 202 -0.35 19.72 3.35
CA LEU A 202 -0.21 20.73 2.30
C LEU A 202 -1.57 21.18 1.74
N PHE A 203 -2.56 20.28 1.70
CA PHE A 203 -3.91 20.55 1.24
C PHE A 203 -4.89 20.99 2.36
N GLY A 204 -4.37 21.30 3.54
CA GLY A 204 -5.15 21.94 4.62
C GLY A 204 -5.78 20.98 5.63
N TRP A 205 -5.40 19.70 5.62
CA TRP A 205 -5.83 18.76 6.64
C TRP A 205 -5.01 18.90 7.93
N GLN A 206 -5.67 18.70 9.07
CA GLN A 206 -4.99 18.40 10.32
C GLN A 206 -4.62 16.91 10.29
N VAL A 207 -3.33 16.60 10.47
CA VAL A 207 -2.84 15.23 10.24
C VAL A 207 -2.28 14.62 11.51
N ALA A 208 -2.47 13.33 11.68
CA ALA A 208 -1.86 12.49 12.69
C ALA A 208 -1.38 11.19 12.07
N GLY A 209 -0.31 10.61 12.59
CA GLY A 209 0.23 9.32 12.16
C GLY A 209 0.38 8.35 13.32
N ILE A 210 0.26 7.07 13.01
CA ILE A 210 0.63 5.96 13.90
C ILE A 210 1.58 5.06 13.13
N ASP A 211 2.69 4.66 13.75
CA ASP A 211 3.54 3.59 13.26
C ASP A 211 4.12 2.83 14.46
N PHE A 212 4.42 1.54 14.29
CA PHE A 212 5.04 0.76 15.37
C PHE A 212 6.55 0.96 15.46
N ASN A 213 7.17 1.57 14.44
CA ASN A 213 8.61 1.76 14.36
C ASN A 213 9.00 3.22 14.65
N GLU A 214 9.91 3.40 15.60
CA GLU A 214 10.43 4.71 15.98
C GLU A 214 11.12 5.43 14.80
N ALA A 215 11.72 4.68 13.86
CA ALA A 215 12.35 5.27 12.67
C ALA A 215 11.34 6.03 11.79
N ALA A 216 10.09 5.59 11.75
CA ALA A 216 9.01 6.29 11.06
C ALA A 216 8.75 7.67 11.69
N ALA A 217 8.62 7.72 13.02
CA ALA A 217 8.40 8.97 13.75
C ALA A 217 9.56 9.95 13.59
N VAL A 218 10.81 9.44 13.66
CA VAL A 218 12.01 10.25 13.43
C VAL A 218 12.03 10.82 12.00
N ALA A 219 11.71 10.01 11.00
CA ALA A 219 11.65 10.44 9.60
C ALA A 219 10.55 11.49 9.38
N ALA A 220 9.34 11.23 9.88
CA ALA A 220 8.20 12.14 9.77
C ALA A 220 8.48 13.53 10.39
N LYS A 221 9.08 13.53 11.59
CA LYS A 221 9.45 14.78 12.27
C LYS A 221 10.54 15.52 11.52
N LYS A 222 11.57 14.79 11.08
CA LYS A 222 12.73 15.38 10.39
C LYS A 222 12.36 15.99 9.04
N PHE A 223 11.55 15.30 8.23
CA PHE A 223 11.29 15.70 6.84
C PHE A 223 10.07 16.62 6.70
N TYR A 224 9.06 16.46 7.56
CA TYR A 224 7.76 17.10 7.36
C TYR A 224 7.23 17.87 8.58
N ASP A 225 7.96 17.81 9.70
CA ASP A 225 7.50 18.34 10.99
C ASP A 225 6.10 17.81 11.34
N ILE A 226 5.95 16.49 11.26
CA ILE A 226 4.74 15.75 11.63
C ILE A 226 5.06 14.87 12.82
N ASP A 227 4.21 14.94 13.85
CA ASP A 227 4.32 14.05 15.01
C ASP A 227 3.58 12.74 14.73
N VAL A 228 4.27 11.61 14.95
CA VAL A 228 3.76 10.25 14.78
C VAL A 228 3.78 9.54 16.12
N PHE A 229 2.67 8.95 16.50
CA PHE A 229 2.59 8.09 17.68
C PHE A 229 3.29 6.75 17.38
N VAL A 230 4.26 6.37 18.23
CA VAL A 230 4.96 5.10 18.11
C VAL A 230 4.31 4.06 19.01
N GLY A 231 3.70 3.04 18.40
CA GLY A 231 3.02 1.99 19.14
C GLY A 231 1.85 1.38 18.39
N ARG A 232 1.03 0.65 19.12
CA ARG A 232 -0.18 0.03 18.57
C ARG A 232 -1.30 1.08 18.46
N THR A 233 -2.20 0.88 17.51
CA THR A 233 -3.34 1.80 17.30
C THR A 233 -4.22 1.93 18.55
N GLU A 234 -4.39 0.83 19.28
CA GLU A 234 -5.20 0.78 20.50
C GLU A 234 -4.61 1.58 21.68
N ASP A 235 -3.30 1.80 21.66
CA ASP A 235 -2.56 2.53 22.69
C ASP A 235 -2.43 4.03 22.39
N ALA A 236 -2.81 4.45 21.16
CA ALA A 236 -2.73 5.84 20.72
C ALA A 236 -3.73 6.74 21.48
N PRO A 237 -3.31 7.96 21.89
CA PRO A 237 -4.14 8.84 22.74
C PRO A 237 -5.21 9.59 21.94
N PHE A 238 -5.92 8.88 21.06
CA PHE A 238 -6.98 9.48 20.25
C PHE A 238 -8.36 9.16 20.84
N ALA A 239 -9.18 10.19 20.96
CA ALA A 239 -10.56 10.01 21.39
C ALA A 239 -11.40 9.36 20.27
N PRO A 240 -12.47 8.62 20.62
CA PRO A 240 -13.46 8.21 19.63
C PRO A 240 -13.99 9.40 18.81
N GLU A 241 -14.40 9.13 17.58
CA GLU A 241 -15.01 10.12 16.67
C GLU A 241 -14.13 11.37 16.42
N SER A 242 -12.80 11.15 16.34
CA SER A 242 -11.84 12.23 16.18
C SER A 242 -11.51 12.54 14.71
N PHE A 243 -11.66 11.57 13.79
CA PHE A 243 -11.14 11.69 12.44
C PHE A 243 -12.24 11.68 11.37
N ASP A 244 -12.11 12.58 10.41
CA ASP A 244 -12.94 12.63 9.20
C ASP A 244 -12.47 11.65 8.13
N PHE A 245 -11.16 11.36 8.14
CA PHE A 245 -10.54 10.43 7.20
C PHE A 245 -9.49 9.57 7.91
N ILE A 246 -9.56 8.26 7.71
CA ILE A 246 -8.52 7.30 8.16
C ILE A 246 -8.00 6.55 6.93
N ARG A 247 -6.68 6.45 6.82
CA ARG A 247 -5.99 5.69 5.79
C ARG A 247 -5.23 4.52 6.40
N MET A 248 -5.29 3.38 5.72
CA MET A 248 -4.45 2.21 5.96
C MET A 248 -3.97 1.66 4.62
N SER A 249 -2.69 1.69 4.36
CA SER A 249 -2.12 1.15 3.12
C SER A 249 -1.05 0.12 3.45
N HIS A 250 -1.31 -1.12 3.09
CA HIS A 250 -0.47 -2.27 3.46
C HIS A 250 -0.25 -2.37 4.98
N VAL A 251 -1.36 -2.42 5.73
CA VAL A 251 -1.36 -2.50 7.20
C VAL A 251 -2.30 -3.57 7.72
N ILE A 252 -3.51 -3.68 7.17
CA ILE A 252 -4.56 -4.57 7.69
C ILE A 252 -4.12 -6.04 7.65
N GLU A 253 -3.32 -6.43 6.66
CA GLU A 253 -2.75 -7.76 6.50
C GLU A 253 -1.74 -8.15 7.59
N HIS A 254 -1.17 -7.16 8.28
CA HIS A 254 -0.18 -7.33 9.34
C HIS A 254 -0.81 -7.39 10.74
N LEU A 255 -2.08 -7.04 10.90
CA LEU A 255 -2.74 -6.93 12.21
C LEU A 255 -2.98 -8.31 12.82
N PRO A 256 -2.39 -8.68 13.98
CA PRO A 256 -2.56 -10.00 14.55
C PRO A 256 -4.00 -10.27 15.06
N PHE A 257 -4.73 -9.21 15.44
CA PHE A 257 -6.12 -9.23 15.93
C PHE A 257 -6.99 -8.34 15.02
N VAL A 258 -7.13 -8.74 13.77
CA VAL A 258 -7.68 -7.89 12.69
C VAL A 258 -9.09 -7.35 13.01
N VAL A 259 -9.99 -8.15 13.57
CA VAL A 259 -11.38 -7.72 13.85
C VAL A 259 -11.42 -6.74 15.02
N GLU A 260 -10.69 -7.04 16.10
CA GLU A 260 -10.62 -6.21 17.29
C GLU A 260 -10.01 -4.84 16.96
N THR A 261 -8.86 -4.83 16.30
CA THR A 261 -8.19 -3.60 15.87
C THR A 261 -9.06 -2.80 14.90
N MET A 262 -9.71 -3.45 13.94
CA MET A 262 -10.60 -2.74 13.01
C MET A 262 -11.83 -2.14 13.69
N ARG A 263 -12.40 -2.79 14.73
CA ARG A 263 -13.46 -2.18 15.55
C ARG A 263 -12.97 -0.92 16.28
N HIS A 264 -11.77 -0.99 16.85
CA HIS A 264 -11.16 0.18 17.48
C HIS A 264 -10.96 1.31 16.47
N ILE A 265 -10.39 1.01 15.29
CA ILE A 265 -10.20 2.01 14.20
C ILE A 265 -11.53 2.61 13.76
N ALA A 266 -12.58 1.80 13.60
CA ALA A 266 -13.91 2.28 13.27
C ALA A 266 -14.47 3.24 14.35
N SER A 267 -14.14 3.02 15.63
CA SER A 267 -14.54 3.93 16.70
C SER A 267 -13.89 5.31 16.63
N LEU A 268 -12.69 5.41 16.05
CA LEU A 268 -11.97 6.67 15.86
C LEU A 268 -12.56 7.55 14.76
N LEU A 269 -13.30 6.95 13.79
CA LEU A 269 -14.00 7.70 12.76
C LEU A 269 -15.18 8.48 13.33
N LYS A 270 -15.35 9.72 12.89
CA LYS A 270 -16.58 10.47 13.10
C LYS A 270 -17.76 9.80 12.39
N PRO A 271 -19.02 10.09 12.78
CA PRO A 271 -20.18 9.76 11.93
C PRO A 271 -19.93 10.26 10.50
N GLU A 272 -20.24 9.45 9.50
CA GLU A 272 -19.96 9.73 8.07
C GLU A 272 -18.46 9.86 7.72
N GLY A 273 -17.54 9.67 8.67
CA GLY A 273 -16.12 9.64 8.42
C GLY A 273 -15.73 8.51 7.46
N VAL A 274 -14.74 8.76 6.61
CA VAL A 274 -14.32 7.86 5.53
C VAL A 274 -13.05 7.10 5.91
N ILE A 275 -13.03 5.80 5.67
CA ILE A 275 -11.82 4.98 5.72
C ILE A 275 -11.40 4.57 4.31
N TYR A 276 -10.10 4.61 4.06
CA TYR A 276 -9.46 4.04 2.88
C TYR A 276 -8.51 2.92 3.29
N ILE A 277 -8.64 1.77 2.62
CA ILE A 277 -7.77 0.62 2.85
C ILE A 277 -7.21 0.13 1.53
N GLU A 278 -5.90 -0.14 1.52
CA GLU A 278 -5.17 -0.78 0.43
C GLU A 278 -4.44 -2.00 0.97
N THR A 279 -4.61 -3.17 0.31
CA THR A 279 -4.02 -4.44 0.75
C THR A 279 -3.89 -5.42 -0.44
N PRO A 280 -2.97 -6.41 -0.41
CA PRO A 280 -2.88 -7.44 -1.43
C PRO A 280 -4.17 -8.24 -1.61
N ASN A 281 -4.43 -8.64 -2.85
CA ASN A 281 -5.61 -9.38 -3.27
C ASN A 281 -5.29 -10.85 -3.52
N ILE A 282 -5.77 -11.76 -2.66
CA ILE A 282 -5.56 -13.20 -2.84
C ILE A 282 -6.25 -13.78 -4.10
N GLU A 283 -7.24 -13.07 -4.66
CA GLU A 283 -7.89 -13.45 -5.91
C GLU A 283 -7.17 -12.93 -7.17
N ALA A 284 -6.01 -12.28 -7.00
CA ALA A 284 -5.22 -11.77 -8.09
C ALA A 284 -4.88 -12.86 -9.12
N PHE A 285 -4.88 -12.45 -10.40
CA PHE A 285 -4.40 -13.32 -11.46
C PHE A 285 -2.95 -13.75 -11.24
N SER A 286 -2.09 -12.84 -10.77
CA SER A 286 -0.69 -13.10 -10.45
C SER A 286 -0.53 -14.15 -9.34
N PHE A 287 -1.38 -14.13 -8.29
CA PHE A 287 -1.37 -15.18 -7.26
C PHE A 287 -1.68 -16.55 -7.85
N LYS A 288 -2.69 -16.67 -8.73
CA LYS A 288 -3.04 -17.92 -9.38
C LYS A 288 -1.88 -18.49 -10.21
N GLN A 289 -1.05 -17.63 -10.80
CA GLN A 289 0.11 -18.02 -11.61
C GLN A 289 1.36 -18.33 -10.79
N SER A 290 1.55 -17.65 -9.67
CA SER A 290 2.82 -17.66 -8.95
C SER A 290 2.76 -18.41 -7.62
N ARG A 291 1.56 -18.59 -7.05
CA ARG A 291 1.32 -19.39 -5.84
C ARG A 291 2.26 -18.99 -4.71
N GLU A 292 3.03 -19.92 -4.15
CA GLU A 292 3.97 -19.71 -3.03
C GLU A 292 5.10 -18.70 -3.34
N TYR A 293 5.33 -18.38 -4.61
CA TYR A 293 6.32 -17.37 -5.04
C TYR A 293 5.72 -15.98 -5.22
N TRP A 294 4.41 -15.83 -5.10
CA TRP A 294 3.75 -14.54 -5.26
C TRP A 294 4.30 -13.54 -4.24
N TYR A 295 4.88 -12.41 -4.76
CA TYR A 295 5.57 -11.44 -3.91
C TYR A 295 4.70 -10.89 -2.79
N PRO A 296 3.41 -10.51 -3.03
CA PRO A 296 2.58 -9.96 -1.97
C PRO A 296 2.15 -10.96 -0.88
N LEU A 297 2.59 -12.22 -0.91
CA LEU A 297 2.46 -13.11 0.26
C LEU A 297 3.28 -12.60 1.44
N GLU A 298 4.42 -11.99 1.16
CA GLU A 298 5.36 -11.41 2.12
C GLU A 298 5.41 -12.14 3.48
N CYS A 299 5.47 -13.48 3.39
CA CYS A 299 5.47 -14.36 4.55
C CYS A 299 6.73 -14.16 5.40
N PRO A 300 6.61 -14.08 6.73
CA PRO A 300 5.41 -14.25 7.53
C PRO A 300 4.76 -12.93 8.00
N ARG A 301 5.12 -11.78 7.42
CA ARG A 301 4.62 -10.46 7.84
C ARG A 301 3.14 -10.28 7.51
N HIS A 302 2.66 -10.78 6.35
CA HIS A 302 1.25 -10.81 6.00
C HIS A 302 0.58 -11.99 6.69
N LEU A 303 -0.12 -11.74 7.80
CA LEU A 303 -0.79 -12.75 8.62
C LEU A 303 -2.12 -13.19 8.01
N PHE A 304 -2.75 -12.29 7.24
CA PHE A 304 -4.01 -12.48 6.54
C PHE A 304 -3.89 -12.05 5.09
N LEU A 305 -4.66 -12.73 4.22
CA LEU A 305 -4.76 -12.35 2.82
C LEU A 305 -6.23 -12.19 2.47
N PHE A 306 -6.55 -11.06 1.89
CA PHE A 306 -7.92 -10.65 1.63
C PHE A 306 -8.31 -10.87 0.17
N SER A 307 -9.56 -11.23 -0.05
CA SER A 307 -10.28 -10.96 -1.29
C SER A 307 -11.12 -9.70 -1.11
N PRO A 308 -11.64 -9.08 -2.19
CA PRO A 308 -12.61 -7.99 -2.08
C PRO A 308 -13.80 -8.34 -1.17
N GLN A 309 -14.28 -9.57 -1.23
CA GLN A 309 -15.41 -10.07 -0.45
C GLN A 309 -15.07 -10.21 1.04
N THR A 310 -13.92 -10.82 1.36
CA THR A 310 -13.52 -11.04 2.77
C THR A 310 -13.10 -9.73 3.44
N LEU A 311 -12.49 -8.80 2.70
CA LEU A 311 -12.19 -7.45 3.22
C LEU A 311 -13.49 -6.68 3.51
N THR A 312 -14.45 -6.69 2.57
CA THR A 312 -15.77 -6.10 2.78
C THR A 312 -16.45 -6.68 4.04
N ALA A 313 -16.47 -8.00 4.18
CA ALA A 313 -17.12 -8.66 5.31
C ALA A 313 -16.45 -8.32 6.66
N ILE A 314 -15.13 -8.17 6.73
CA ILE A 314 -14.42 -7.69 7.94
C ILE A 314 -14.87 -6.27 8.29
N LEU A 315 -14.92 -5.36 7.32
CA LEU A 315 -15.30 -3.97 7.57
C LEU A 315 -16.75 -3.85 8.01
N GLU A 316 -17.66 -4.56 7.36
CA GLU A 316 -19.08 -4.59 7.73
C GLU A 316 -19.30 -5.15 9.17
N LYS A 317 -18.54 -6.21 9.53
CA LYS A 317 -18.53 -6.77 10.89
C LYS A 317 -18.06 -5.74 11.93
N CYS A 318 -17.29 -4.73 11.50
CA CYS A 318 -16.76 -3.65 12.34
C CYS A 318 -17.58 -2.33 12.26
N GLY A 319 -18.76 -2.33 11.61
CA GLY A 319 -19.63 -1.15 11.54
C GLY A 319 -19.24 -0.15 10.44
N ILE A 320 -18.46 -0.57 9.45
CA ILE A 320 -18.11 0.22 8.28
C ILE A 320 -18.97 -0.24 7.09
N GLU A 321 -19.69 0.68 6.46
CA GLU A 321 -20.35 0.44 5.18
C GLU A 321 -19.34 0.64 4.04
N VAL A 322 -19.15 -0.38 3.21
CA VAL A 322 -18.27 -0.30 2.05
C VAL A 322 -18.97 0.45 0.93
N THR A 323 -18.39 1.56 0.48
CA THR A 323 -18.98 2.44 -0.53
C THR A 323 -18.37 2.26 -1.92
N LYS A 324 -17.11 1.78 -1.99
CA LYS A 324 -16.40 1.52 -3.24
C LYS A 324 -15.34 0.47 -3.03
N THR A 325 -15.22 -0.46 -3.98
CA THR A 325 -14.11 -1.42 -4.06
C THR A 325 -13.61 -1.46 -5.49
N GLU A 326 -12.31 -1.42 -5.66
CA GLU A 326 -11.65 -1.61 -6.96
C GLU A 326 -10.34 -2.36 -6.77
N THR A 327 -9.82 -2.95 -7.84
CA THR A 327 -8.51 -3.58 -7.83
C THR A 327 -7.65 -3.04 -8.96
N PHE A 328 -6.35 -3.08 -8.78
CA PHE A 328 -5.41 -2.63 -9.82
C PHE A 328 -4.20 -3.56 -9.89
N PHE A 329 -3.50 -3.49 -11.03
CA PHE A 329 -2.32 -4.31 -11.25
C PHE A 329 -1.09 -3.71 -10.61
N TYR A 330 -0.26 -4.64 -10.10
CA TYR A 330 1.03 -4.38 -9.55
C TYR A 330 2.05 -5.35 -10.15
N ASP A 331 3.04 -4.85 -10.88
CA ASP A 331 4.02 -5.70 -11.55
C ASP A 331 5.01 -6.30 -10.56
N THR A 332 4.74 -7.52 -10.11
CA THR A 332 5.57 -8.25 -9.15
C THR A 332 6.37 -9.40 -9.77
N TYR A 333 6.17 -9.72 -11.05
CA TYR A 333 6.73 -10.93 -11.67
C TYR A 333 8.26 -11.00 -11.64
N GLN A 334 8.95 -9.87 -11.62
CA GLN A 334 10.40 -9.83 -11.46
C GLN A 334 10.87 -10.33 -10.07
N TRP A 335 10.09 -10.10 -9.02
CA TRP A 335 10.35 -10.67 -7.69
C TRP A 335 10.17 -12.18 -7.68
N GLU A 336 9.10 -12.64 -8.29
CA GLU A 336 8.77 -14.05 -8.39
C GLU A 336 9.81 -14.84 -9.18
N ASP A 337 10.26 -14.29 -10.30
CA ASP A 337 11.38 -14.83 -11.07
C ASP A 337 12.66 -14.91 -10.23
N THR A 338 12.94 -13.88 -9.43
CA THR A 338 14.07 -13.84 -8.51
C THR A 338 13.97 -14.96 -7.48
N TYR A 339 12.84 -15.11 -6.80
CA TYR A 339 12.63 -16.14 -5.79
C TYR A 339 12.76 -17.55 -6.35
N ARG A 340 12.20 -17.82 -7.53
CA ARG A 340 12.32 -19.14 -8.20
C ARG A 340 13.77 -19.44 -8.56
N LYS A 341 14.54 -18.44 -9.00
CA LYS A 341 15.95 -18.63 -9.33
C LYS A 341 16.77 -18.89 -8.08
N GLU A 342 16.58 -18.10 -7.01
CA GLU A 342 17.29 -18.29 -5.74
C GLU A 342 17.03 -19.69 -5.14
N GLU A 343 15.79 -20.14 -5.16
CA GLU A 343 15.45 -21.47 -4.66
C GLU A 343 16.10 -22.58 -5.50
N LYS A 344 16.12 -22.41 -6.83
CA LYS A 344 16.75 -23.39 -7.75
C LYS A 344 18.26 -23.45 -7.63
N THR A 345 18.93 -22.32 -7.41
CA THR A 345 20.40 -22.23 -7.37
C THR A 345 20.95 -22.33 -5.97
N GLY A 346 20.15 -22.09 -4.92
CA GLY A 346 20.60 -21.97 -3.53
C GLY A 346 21.36 -20.69 -3.21
N GLU A 347 21.47 -19.75 -4.17
CA GLU A 347 22.25 -18.53 -4.05
C GLU A 347 21.35 -17.30 -4.03
N LYS A 348 21.56 -16.37 -3.08
CA LYS A 348 20.88 -15.07 -3.06
C LYS A 348 21.43 -14.17 -4.17
N LEU A 349 20.51 -13.59 -4.95
CA LEU A 349 20.89 -12.66 -6.01
C LEU A 349 21.31 -11.31 -5.42
N LYS A 350 22.45 -10.79 -5.88
CA LYS A 350 23.01 -9.52 -5.38
C LYS A 350 22.14 -8.30 -5.70
N THR A 351 21.39 -8.38 -6.80
CA THR A 351 20.50 -7.31 -7.26
C THR A 351 19.09 -7.85 -7.34
N ARG A 352 18.16 -7.19 -6.69
CA ARG A 352 16.73 -7.52 -6.67
C ARG A 352 15.90 -6.28 -7.01
N PRO A 353 14.75 -6.50 -7.60
CA PRO A 353 14.29 -7.71 -8.30
C PRO A 353 14.97 -7.89 -9.66
N GLN A 354 14.95 -9.09 -10.19
CA GLN A 354 15.48 -9.40 -11.52
C GLN A 354 14.40 -10.01 -12.42
N THR A 355 14.18 -9.43 -13.57
CA THR A 355 13.42 -10.09 -14.64
C THR A 355 14.33 -11.12 -15.31
N ILE A 356 14.13 -12.39 -14.98
CA ILE A 356 14.95 -13.49 -15.49
C ILE A 356 14.50 -13.92 -16.87
N ASP A 357 13.19 -13.88 -17.12
CA ASP A 357 12.57 -14.19 -18.40
C ASP A 357 11.67 -13.02 -18.84
N PRO A 358 12.22 -12.03 -19.60
CA PRO A 358 11.44 -10.90 -20.06
C PRO A 358 10.24 -11.27 -20.93
N ALA A 359 10.34 -12.32 -21.76
CA ALA A 359 9.24 -12.73 -22.62
C ALA A 359 8.09 -13.31 -21.81
N ARG A 360 8.40 -14.12 -20.78
CA ARG A 360 7.41 -14.64 -19.82
C ARG A 360 6.76 -13.49 -19.05
N ALA A 361 7.53 -12.52 -18.55
CA ALA A 361 7.01 -11.38 -17.80
C ALA A 361 6.03 -10.55 -18.64
N GLU A 362 6.38 -10.20 -19.88
CA GLU A 362 5.50 -9.46 -20.78
C GLU A 362 4.22 -10.24 -21.12
N LYS A 363 4.33 -11.54 -21.35
CA LYS A 363 3.15 -12.40 -21.55
C LYS A 363 2.22 -12.38 -20.33
N LEU A 364 2.77 -12.56 -19.12
CA LEU A 364 1.98 -12.53 -17.88
C LEU A 364 1.30 -11.18 -17.66
N LYS A 365 1.97 -10.07 -17.97
CA LYS A 365 1.37 -8.72 -17.93
C LYS A 365 0.20 -8.59 -18.92
N ALA A 366 0.37 -9.09 -20.13
CA ALA A 366 -0.69 -9.06 -21.15
C ALA A 366 -1.89 -9.91 -20.72
N ASP A 367 -1.65 -11.12 -20.21
CA ASP A 367 -2.67 -12.04 -19.70
C ASP A 367 -3.41 -11.44 -18.49
N SER A 368 -2.67 -10.82 -17.54
CA SER A 368 -3.25 -10.11 -16.40
C SER A 368 -4.19 -9.00 -16.84
N ARG A 369 -3.77 -8.16 -17.79
CA ARG A 369 -4.61 -7.08 -18.34
C ARG A 369 -5.84 -7.62 -19.07
N ALA A 370 -5.72 -8.76 -19.75
CA ALA A 370 -6.84 -9.41 -20.41
C ALA A 370 -7.86 -9.96 -19.40
N GLU A 371 -7.37 -10.65 -18.37
CA GLU A 371 -8.21 -11.18 -17.30
C GLU A 371 -8.94 -10.06 -16.55
N HIS A 372 -8.25 -8.97 -16.23
CA HIS A 372 -8.88 -7.83 -15.55
C HIS A 372 -10.01 -7.17 -16.35
N ARG A 373 -9.91 -7.15 -17.69
CA ARG A 373 -11.01 -6.68 -18.53
C ARG A 373 -12.26 -7.58 -18.41
N ALA A 374 -12.05 -8.88 -18.19
CA ALA A 374 -13.12 -9.85 -17.98
C ALA A 374 -13.62 -9.88 -16.52
N ASN A 375 -12.70 -9.76 -15.57
CA ASN A 375 -12.97 -9.73 -14.13
C ASN A 375 -12.25 -8.55 -13.47
N PRO A 376 -12.92 -7.40 -13.24
CA PRO A 376 -12.31 -6.22 -12.63
C PRO A 376 -11.78 -6.39 -11.21
N PHE A 377 -12.05 -7.54 -10.58
CA PHE A 377 -11.62 -7.84 -9.21
C PHE A 377 -10.38 -8.74 -9.12
N CYS A 378 -9.72 -9.05 -10.22
CA CYS A 378 -8.52 -9.89 -10.24
C CYS A 378 -7.19 -9.12 -10.29
N GLY A 379 -7.19 -7.82 -10.01
CA GLY A 379 -5.97 -7.03 -9.84
C GLY A 379 -5.20 -7.44 -8.58
N ASP A 380 -3.93 -7.08 -8.50
CA ASP A 380 -3.01 -7.55 -7.45
C ASP A 380 -3.28 -6.91 -6.09
N ILE A 381 -3.82 -5.69 -6.09
CA ILE A 381 -4.09 -4.89 -4.90
C ILE A 381 -5.56 -4.51 -4.87
N ILE A 382 -6.18 -4.62 -3.71
CA ILE A 382 -7.51 -4.11 -3.42
C ILE A 382 -7.39 -2.68 -2.92
N ARG A 383 -8.24 -1.78 -3.43
CA ARG A 383 -8.54 -0.48 -2.85
C ARG A 383 -10.00 -0.45 -2.43
N LEU A 384 -10.22 -0.08 -1.20
CA LEU A 384 -11.54 -0.05 -0.62
C LEU A 384 -11.78 1.27 0.11
N TRP A 385 -12.95 1.86 -0.11
CA TRP A 385 -13.47 2.98 0.65
C TRP A 385 -14.68 2.53 1.43
N GLY A 386 -14.71 2.89 2.70
CA GLY A 386 -15.85 2.66 3.56
C GLY A 386 -16.23 3.94 4.31
N ARG A 387 -17.43 3.92 4.90
CA ARG A 387 -17.96 4.99 5.73
C ARG A 387 -18.44 4.40 7.05
N LYS A 388 -18.23 5.12 8.15
CA LYS A 388 -18.83 4.73 9.44
C LYS A 388 -20.34 4.80 9.33
N LYS A 389 -21.03 3.73 9.76
CA LYS A 389 -22.49 3.67 9.87
C LYS A 389 -23.01 4.54 10.99
#